data_b3f83dda17e42aaa22baa544b01bcc4d
#
_entry.id   b3f83dda17e42aaa22baa544b01bcc4d
#
_cell.length_a   1.000
_cell.length_b   1.000
_cell.length_c   1.000
_cell.angle_alpha   90.00
_cell.angle_beta   90.00
_cell.angle_gamma   90.00
#
_symmetry.space_group_name_H-M   'P 1'
#
loop_
_entity.id
_entity.type
_entity.pdbx_description
1 polymer ?
#
loop_
_entity_poly.entity_id
_entity_poly.type
_entity_poly.pdbx_seq_one_letter_code
_entity_poly.pdbx_strand_id
1 'polypeptide(L)'
;MCIRVRGFLCQNETPECQPTGLVYQMSLTAQISTSSKNKRMFQQLKFDDEGEHLIYHNGIPVGKSNDALYVLNHIKYLRRNRLVQLDISISYQHGSVYIWTDAGRIYRPVLVVTQGKLGITSDIIADLNAGRTRFNDLYQLGIVENIDAYETTNCYIALTPDAITVEHTHCELHPSMIFGTLVSSSPFADMNPGPRNTYQAAMGKQAMGIYASTYQKRFDSSGNILTYCQKPLVTTKSAQALGQNE
;
A
#
# COMPACT_ATOMS: atom_id res chain seq x y z
N MET A 1 10.57 -10.06 -11.36
CA MET A 1 9.71 -8.92 -10.99
C MET A 1 10.54 -7.92 -10.20
N CYS A 2 10.47 -6.64 -10.53
CA CYS A 2 11.24 -5.63 -9.81
C CYS A 2 10.72 -5.49 -8.37
N ILE A 3 11.63 -5.40 -7.41
CA ILE A 3 11.29 -5.28 -5.98
C ILE A 3 10.41 -4.05 -5.69
N ARG A 4 10.52 -3.01 -6.54
CA ARG A 4 9.74 -1.76 -6.46
C ARG A 4 8.25 -1.93 -6.76
N VAL A 5 7.84 -3.06 -7.32
CA VAL A 5 6.44 -3.35 -7.68
C VAL A 5 5.73 -4.14 -6.57
N ARG A 6 6.50 -4.79 -5.69
CA ARG A 6 5.96 -5.62 -4.62
C ARG A 6 5.10 -4.82 -3.65
N GLY A 7 3.86 -5.27 -3.45
CA GLY A 7 2.89 -4.63 -2.56
C GLY A 7 2.20 -3.39 -3.13
N PHE A 8 2.59 -2.93 -4.34
CA PHE A 8 1.93 -1.85 -5.07
C PHE A 8 1.02 -2.39 -6.17
N LEU A 9 1.52 -3.36 -6.94
CA LEU A 9 0.79 -4.01 -8.02
C LEU A 9 0.66 -5.51 -7.73
N CYS A 10 -0.47 -6.09 -8.10
CA CYS A 10 -0.72 -7.52 -7.97
C CYS A 10 0.27 -8.32 -8.81
N GLN A 11 0.88 -9.33 -8.21
CA GLN A 11 1.88 -10.16 -8.90
C GLN A 11 1.26 -11.10 -9.94
N ASN A 12 0.01 -11.51 -9.72
CA ASN A 12 -0.65 -12.56 -10.49
C ASN A 12 -1.87 -12.06 -11.27
N GLU A 13 -2.10 -10.76 -11.33
CA GLU A 13 -3.24 -10.20 -12.06
C GLU A 13 -2.74 -9.39 -13.26
N THR A 14 -2.55 -10.09 -14.39
CA THR A 14 -2.16 -9.52 -15.69
C THR A 14 -2.91 -10.26 -16.78
N PRO A 15 -3.26 -9.61 -17.92
CA PRO A 15 -3.84 -10.28 -19.07
C PRO A 15 -2.91 -11.35 -19.66
N GLU A 16 -3.47 -12.22 -20.46
CA GLU A 16 -2.71 -13.22 -21.22
C GLU A 16 -2.29 -12.68 -22.60
N CYS A 17 -1.38 -13.37 -23.26
CA CYS A 17 -0.88 -13.05 -24.61
C CYS A 17 -0.13 -11.71 -24.69
N GLN A 18 -0.40 -10.90 -25.75
CA GLN A 18 0.36 -9.69 -26.05
C GLN A 18 0.43 -8.65 -24.92
N PRO A 19 -0.65 -8.36 -24.16
CA PRO A 19 -0.59 -7.37 -23.09
C PRO A 19 -0.03 -7.92 -21.77
N THR A 20 0.47 -9.15 -21.72
CA THR A 20 1.07 -9.74 -20.52
C THR A 20 2.22 -8.87 -20.01
N GLY A 21 2.14 -8.47 -18.74
CA GLY A 21 3.17 -7.63 -18.11
C GLY A 21 3.12 -6.14 -18.49
N LEU A 22 2.18 -5.72 -19.34
CA LEU A 22 1.93 -4.33 -19.69
C LEU A 22 0.76 -3.73 -18.90
N VAL A 23 -0.26 -4.55 -18.61
CA VAL A 23 -1.43 -4.16 -17.82
C VAL A 23 -1.35 -4.84 -16.46
N TYR A 24 -1.52 -4.06 -15.40
CA TYR A 24 -1.47 -4.52 -14.02
C TYR A 24 -2.68 -4.02 -13.24
N GLN A 25 -3.02 -4.73 -12.17
CA GLN A 25 -4.00 -4.29 -11.18
C GLN A 25 -3.29 -3.92 -9.88
N MET A 26 -3.90 -3.01 -9.13
CA MET A 26 -3.36 -2.60 -7.83
C MET A 26 -3.42 -3.74 -6.81
N SER A 27 -2.46 -3.80 -5.92
CA SER A 27 -2.53 -4.68 -4.75
C SER A 27 -3.59 -4.19 -3.75
N LEU A 28 -3.98 -5.06 -2.82
CA LEU A 28 -5.15 -4.86 -1.95
C LEU A 28 -5.09 -3.56 -1.14
N THR A 29 -3.90 -3.18 -0.64
CA THR A 29 -3.71 -2.00 0.20
C THR A 29 -3.13 -0.79 -0.53
N ALA A 30 -2.82 -0.93 -1.82
CA ALA A 30 -2.27 0.16 -2.60
C ALA A 30 -3.31 1.27 -2.83
N GLN A 31 -2.86 2.50 -2.75
CA GLN A 31 -3.68 3.71 -2.93
C GLN A 31 -2.96 4.68 -3.86
N ILE A 32 -3.72 5.60 -4.44
CA ILE A 32 -3.19 6.64 -5.34
C ILE A 32 -3.16 7.97 -4.59
N SER A 33 -2.02 8.68 -4.67
CA SER A 33 -1.87 9.97 -4.01
C SER A 33 -2.74 11.04 -4.67
N THR A 34 -3.21 11.96 -3.83
CA THR A 34 -3.91 13.16 -4.26
C THR A 34 -2.97 14.36 -4.10
N SER A 35 -3.04 15.33 -5.02
CA SER A 35 -2.19 16.52 -4.95
C SER A 35 -2.41 17.30 -3.66
N SER A 36 -1.32 17.64 -2.98
CA SER A 36 -1.35 18.43 -1.77
C SER A 36 -0.58 19.74 -1.90
N LYS A 37 -1.17 20.83 -1.40
CA LYS A 37 -0.54 22.14 -1.33
C LYS A 37 0.07 22.38 0.05
N ASN A 38 1.05 21.58 0.45
CA ASN A 38 1.70 21.69 1.77
C ASN A 38 2.83 22.74 1.77
N LYS A 39 2.47 24.02 1.73
CA LYS A 39 3.45 25.12 1.88
C LYS A 39 4.15 25.12 3.24
N ARG A 40 3.48 24.64 4.30
CA ARG A 40 4.03 24.62 5.67
C ARG A 40 5.25 23.72 5.84
N MET A 41 5.38 22.68 5.03
CA MET A 41 6.51 21.75 5.09
C MET A 41 7.84 22.48 4.81
N PHE A 42 7.87 23.36 3.82
CA PHE A 42 9.08 24.08 3.44
C PHE A 42 9.44 25.23 4.38
N GLN A 43 8.46 25.78 5.11
CA GLN A 43 8.70 26.83 6.11
C GLN A 43 9.51 26.34 7.32
N GLN A 44 9.51 25.05 7.56
CA GLN A 44 10.21 24.44 8.69
C GLN A 44 11.56 23.82 8.30
N LEU A 45 11.86 23.71 7.01
CA LEU A 45 13.15 23.23 6.54
C LEU A 45 14.17 24.36 6.55
N LYS A 46 15.34 24.08 7.08
CA LYS A 46 16.50 24.96 6.95
C LYS A 46 17.20 24.67 5.64
N PHE A 47 17.40 25.66 4.85
CA PHE A 47 18.17 25.60 3.61
C PHE A 47 19.50 26.32 3.81
N ASP A 48 20.57 25.70 3.32
CA ASP A 48 21.92 26.24 3.35
C ASP A 48 22.30 26.64 1.93
N ASP A 49 22.81 27.85 1.71
CA ASP A 49 23.17 28.33 0.37
C ASP A 49 24.31 27.54 -0.27
N GLU A 50 25.24 27.02 0.52
CA GLU A 50 26.42 26.25 0.11
C GLU A 50 26.35 24.76 0.47
N GLY A 51 25.15 24.22 0.70
CA GLY A 51 24.96 22.82 1.10
C GLY A 51 25.41 21.81 0.01
N GLU A 52 25.93 20.65 0.45
CA GLU A 52 26.37 19.59 -0.45
C GLU A 52 25.23 18.82 -1.11
N HIS A 53 24.08 18.71 -0.43
CA HIS A 53 22.95 17.91 -0.88
C HIS A 53 21.84 18.79 -1.45
N LEU A 54 21.49 18.58 -2.73
CA LEU A 54 20.37 19.24 -3.36
C LEU A 54 19.04 18.66 -2.85
N ILE A 55 18.06 19.55 -2.64
CA ILE A 55 16.68 19.18 -2.26
C ILE A 55 15.76 19.50 -3.44
N TYR A 56 15.10 18.46 -3.93
CA TYR A 56 14.13 18.55 -5.02
C TYR A 56 12.71 18.38 -4.48
N HIS A 57 11.81 19.23 -4.94
CA HIS A 57 10.37 19.11 -4.71
C HIS A 57 9.65 18.93 -6.05
N ASN A 58 9.03 17.75 -6.23
CA ASN A 58 8.38 17.37 -7.49
C ASN A 58 9.27 17.60 -8.71
N GLY A 59 10.57 17.28 -8.60
CA GLY A 59 11.56 17.44 -9.66
C GLY A 59 12.17 18.84 -9.80
N ILE A 60 11.69 19.83 -9.05
CA ILE A 60 12.21 21.20 -9.07
C ILE A 60 13.19 21.39 -7.90
N PRO A 61 14.41 21.90 -8.11
CA PRO A 61 15.33 22.19 -7.02
C PRO A 61 14.79 23.35 -6.17
N VAL A 62 14.71 23.15 -4.85
CA VAL A 62 14.16 24.13 -3.89
C VAL A 62 15.25 24.74 -3.02
N GLY A 63 16.29 23.98 -2.72
CA GLY A 63 17.37 24.44 -1.86
C GLY A 63 18.47 23.38 -1.70
N LYS A 64 19.38 23.65 -0.80
CA LYS A 64 20.46 22.73 -0.45
C LYS A 64 20.50 22.53 1.05
N SER A 65 21.11 21.44 1.51
CA SER A 65 21.37 21.16 2.92
C SER A 65 22.68 20.41 3.10
N ASN A 66 23.36 20.64 4.19
CA ASN A 66 24.54 19.89 4.59
C ASN A 66 24.19 18.55 5.25
N ASP A 67 22.99 18.43 5.81
CA ASP A 67 22.52 17.21 6.47
C ASP A 67 21.25 16.66 5.81
N ALA A 68 21.46 15.75 4.85
CA ALA A 68 20.39 15.05 4.17
C ALA A 68 19.55 14.17 5.12
N LEU A 69 20.20 13.56 6.13
CA LEU A 69 19.51 12.69 7.09
C LEU A 69 18.58 13.49 8.01
N TYR A 70 18.99 14.70 8.40
CA TYR A 70 18.13 15.59 9.14
C TYR A 70 16.86 15.92 8.36
N VAL A 71 16.98 16.28 7.07
CA VAL A 71 15.84 16.59 6.22
C VAL A 71 14.91 15.38 6.09
N LEU A 72 15.46 14.18 5.85
CA LEU A 72 14.70 12.94 5.78
C LEU A 72 13.91 12.67 7.06
N ASN A 73 14.61 12.70 8.20
CA ASN A 73 14.01 12.40 9.49
C ASN A 73 12.99 13.46 9.91
N HIS A 74 13.23 14.72 9.60
CA HIS A 74 12.32 15.80 9.90
C HIS A 74 10.99 15.66 9.13
N ILE A 75 11.03 15.37 7.84
CA ILE A 75 9.80 15.17 7.05
C ILE A 75 9.06 13.91 7.49
N LYS A 76 9.78 12.81 7.78
CA LYS A 76 9.16 11.61 8.36
C LYS A 76 8.49 11.91 9.71
N TYR A 77 9.13 12.69 10.55
CA TYR A 77 8.55 13.16 11.82
C TYR A 77 7.27 13.97 11.59
N LEU A 78 7.27 14.93 10.65
CA LEU A 78 6.10 15.73 10.30
C LEU A 78 4.94 14.85 9.79
N ARG A 79 5.24 13.84 8.97
CA ARG A 79 4.25 12.89 8.44
C ARG A 79 3.66 12.02 9.54
N ARG A 80 4.50 11.44 10.40
CA ARG A 80 4.07 10.61 11.55
C ARG A 80 3.20 11.36 12.54
N ASN A 81 3.46 12.67 12.74
CA ASN A 81 2.66 13.53 13.61
C ASN A 81 1.47 14.21 12.90
N ARG A 82 1.18 13.83 11.65
CA ARG A 82 0.09 14.41 10.82
C ARG A 82 0.15 15.93 10.65
N LEU A 83 1.30 16.51 10.77
CA LEU A 83 1.53 17.93 10.51
C LEU A 83 1.55 18.21 8.99
N VAL A 84 1.77 17.16 8.21
CA VAL A 84 1.69 17.15 6.74
C VAL A 84 0.83 15.95 6.28
N GLN A 85 0.48 15.91 5.00
CA GLN A 85 -0.32 14.80 4.46
C GLN A 85 0.43 13.46 4.50
N LEU A 86 -0.34 12.37 4.66
CA LEU A 86 0.20 11.02 4.82
C LEU A 86 0.77 10.43 3.52
N ASP A 87 0.44 11.01 2.36
CA ASP A 87 0.88 10.58 1.03
C ASP A 87 2.15 11.27 0.53
N ILE A 88 2.76 12.15 1.35
CA ILE A 88 4.05 12.75 1.03
C ILE A 88 5.12 11.68 1.12
N SER A 89 5.92 11.58 0.06
CA SER A 89 7.05 10.67 -0.03
C SER A 89 8.37 11.42 0.01
N ILE A 90 9.37 10.78 0.60
CA ILE A 90 10.72 11.31 0.66
C ILE A 90 11.73 10.20 0.36
N SER A 91 12.68 10.48 -0.52
CA SER A 91 13.75 9.55 -0.84
C SER A 91 15.10 10.25 -0.95
N TYR A 92 16.16 9.52 -0.64
CA TYR A 92 17.53 9.97 -0.83
C TYR A 92 18.19 9.12 -1.91
N GLN A 93 18.61 9.74 -2.99
CA GLN A 93 19.24 9.07 -4.11
C GLN A 93 20.33 9.96 -4.72
N HIS A 94 21.47 9.37 -5.06
CA HIS A 94 22.57 10.04 -5.77
C HIS A 94 23.03 11.36 -5.12
N GLY A 95 23.12 11.40 -3.79
CA GLY A 95 23.55 12.60 -3.07
C GLY A 95 22.50 13.70 -2.95
N SER A 96 21.25 13.44 -3.33
CA SER A 96 20.17 14.43 -3.32
C SER A 96 18.93 13.91 -2.61
N VAL A 97 18.17 14.82 -2.01
CA VAL A 97 16.89 14.53 -1.35
C VAL A 97 15.74 14.86 -2.29
N TYR A 98 14.85 13.91 -2.50
CA TYR A 98 13.66 14.08 -3.33
C TYR A 98 12.41 14.03 -2.47
N ILE A 99 11.56 15.03 -2.59
CA ILE A 99 10.29 15.17 -1.88
C ILE A 99 9.18 15.20 -2.93
N TRP A 100 8.22 14.29 -2.80
CA TRP A 100 7.12 14.16 -3.73
C TRP A 100 5.78 14.44 -3.01
N THR A 101 5.00 15.36 -3.56
CA THR A 101 3.68 15.76 -3.05
C THR A 101 2.62 15.79 -4.15
N ASP A 102 2.99 15.37 -5.36
CA ASP A 102 2.13 15.36 -6.54
C ASP A 102 1.09 14.23 -6.49
N ALA A 103 0.07 14.37 -7.31
CA ALA A 103 -0.95 13.34 -7.49
C ALA A 103 -0.46 12.21 -8.42
N GLY A 104 -1.13 11.05 -8.34
CA GLY A 104 -0.92 9.96 -9.28
C GLY A 104 0.20 8.98 -8.90
N ARG A 105 0.84 9.14 -7.73
CA ARG A 105 1.79 8.16 -7.20
C ARG A 105 1.04 7.04 -6.48
N ILE A 106 1.53 5.81 -6.63
CA ILE A 106 1.00 4.67 -5.86
C ILE A 106 1.77 4.59 -4.55
N TYR A 107 1.06 4.55 -3.43
CA TYR A 107 1.60 4.34 -2.11
C TYR A 107 0.87 3.22 -1.37
N ARG A 108 1.48 2.70 -0.33
CA ARG A 108 0.93 1.62 0.48
C ARG A 108 1.29 1.78 1.96
N PRO A 109 0.42 1.33 2.89
CA PRO A 109 0.70 1.34 4.31
C PRO A 109 1.67 0.21 4.70
N VAL A 110 2.58 0.52 5.61
CA VAL A 110 3.51 -0.43 6.25
C VAL A 110 3.61 -0.13 7.74
N LEU A 111 3.96 -1.12 8.53
CA LEU A 111 4.22 -0.95 9.96
C LEU A 111 5.62 -0.36 10.17
N VAL A 112 5.73 0.59 11.08
CA VAL A 112 7.01 1.20 11.46
C VAL A 112 7.73 0.30 12.45
N VAL A 113 9.01 0.04 12.19
CA VAL A 113 9.92 -0.68 13.08
C VAL A 113 10.92 0.33 13.67
N THR A 114 11.06 0.30 14.99
CA THR A 114 12.03 1.15 15.69
C THR A 114 12.92 0.26 16.55
N GLN A 115 14.22 0.28 16.28
CA GLN A 115 15.22 -0.54 17.00
C GLN A 115 14.86 -2.04 17.07
N GLY A 116 14.39 -2.60 15.95
CA GLY A 116 14.01 -4.00 15.85
C GLY A 116 12.69 -4.38 16.54
N LYS A 117 11.88 -3.40 16.96
CA LYS A 117 10.59 -3.62 17.59
C LYS A 117 9.46 -2.97 16.80
N LEU A 118 8.33 -3.66 16.70
CA LEU A 118 7.10 -3.08 16.16
C LEU A 118 6.46 -2.14 17.17
N GLY A 119 5.91 -1.03 16.67
CA GLY A 119 5.11 -0.11 17.48
C GLY A 119 3.72 -0.66 17.84
N ILE A 120 3.26 -1.71 17.13
CA ILE A 120 1.97 -2.34 17.41
C ILE A 120 2.11 -3.35 18.55
N THR A 121 1.27 -3.21 19.59
CA THR A 121 1.23 -4.11 20.74
C THR A 121 0.00 -5.03 20.69
N SER A 122 0.02 -6.10 21.51
CA SER A 122 -1.13 -7.00 21.65
C SER A 122 -2.42 -6.29 22.06
N ASP A 123 -2.30 -5.27 22.90
CA ASP A 123 -3.43 -4.47 23.39
C ASP A 123 -4.08 -3.65 22.27
N ILE A 124 -3.26 -3.03 21.42
CA ILE A 124 -3.74 -2.29 20.24
C ILE A 124 -4.44 -3.24 19.26
N ILE A 125 -3.92 -4.46 19.08
CA ILE A 125 -4.57 -5.48 18.24
C ILE A 125 -5.91 -5.90 18.83
N ALA A 126 -5.98 -6.08 20.15
CA ALA A 126 -7.25 -6.39 20.83
C ALA A 126 -8.27 -5.26 20.70
N ASP A 127 -7.83 -4.00 20.78
CA ASP A 127 -8.67 -2.83 20.60
C ASP A 127 -9.17 -2.66 19.15
N LEU A 128 -8.34 -2.97 18.16
CA LEU A 128 -8.75 -3.03 16.75
C LEU A 128 -9.82 -4.11 16.52
N ASN A 129 -9.60 -5.32 17.06
CA ASN A 129 -10.54 -6.42 16.93
C ASN A 129 -11.87 -6.14 17.65
N ALA A 130 -11.84 -5.42 18.76
CA ALA A 130 -13.02 -4.98 19.50
C ALA A 130 -13.71 -3.74 18.88
N GLY A 131 -13.14 -3.15 17.83
CA GLY A 131 -13.68 -1.95 17.19
C GLY A 131 -13.53 -0.66 18.00
N ARG A 132 -12.76 -0.68 19.10
CA ARG A 132 -12.48 0.51 19.92
C ARG A 132 -11.52 1.47 19.23
N THR A 133 -10.57 0.94 18.47
CA THR A 133 -9.59 1.69 17.67
C THR A 133 -9.83 1.41 16.19
N ARG A 134 -9.72 2.42 15.34
CA ARG A 134 -9.80 2.28 13.88
C ARG A 134 -8.41 2.22 13.27
N PHE A 135 -8.30 1.62 12.10
CA PHE A 135 -7.02 1.57 11.36
C PHE A 135 -6.40 2.98 11.16
N ASN A 136 -7.23 3.99 10.92
CA ASN A 136 -6.76 5.37 10.77
C ASN A 136 -6.12 5.95 12.04
N ASP A 137 -6.44 5.44 13.21
CA ASP A 137 -5.87 5.91 14.47
C ASP A 137 -4.41 5.43 14.63
N LEU A 138 -4.04 4.33 13.96
CA LEU A 138 -2.66 3.83 13.91
C LEU A 138 -1.70 4.81 13.24
N TYR A 139 -2.20 5.61 12.29
CA TYR A 139 -1.41 6.71 11.72
C TYR A 139 -1.16 7.84 12.73
N GLN A 140 -2.12 8.09 13.64
CA GLN A 140 -1.96 9.10 14.70
C GLN A 140 -0.94 8.66 15.74
N LEU A 141 -0.87 7.36 15.99
CA LEU A 141 0.09 6.74 16.89
C LEU A 141 1.49 6.56 16.25
N GLY A 142 1.64 6.90 14.96
CA GLY A 142 2.90 6.70 14.23
C GLY A 142 3.30 5.24 14.04
N ILE A 143 2.35 4.30 14.19
CA ILE A 143 2.56 2.86 14.05
C ILE A 143 2.54 2.46 12.58
N VAL A 144 1.70 3.10 11.77
CA VAL A 144 1.56 2.89 10.33
C VAL A 144 2.06 4.11 9.59
N GLU A 145 2.78 3.87 8.51
CA GLU A 145 3.31 4.91 7.63
C GLU A 145 3.03 4.53 6.17
N ASN A 146 2.72 5.51 5.34
CA ASN A 146 2.56 5.31 3.91
C ASN A 146 3.90 5.52 3.21
N ILE A 147 4.27 4.56 2.37
CA ILE A 147 5.47 4.64 1.54
C ILE A 147 5.10 4.47 0.07
N ASP A 148 5.79 5.18 -0.82
CA ASP A 148 5.70 4.98 -2.26
C ASP A 148 6.87 4.14 -2.80
N ALA A 149 6.88 3.93 -4.13
CA ALA A 149 7.91 3.14 -4.80
C ALA A 149 9.31 3.79 -4.72
N TYR A 150 9.39 5.11 -4.65
CA TYR A 150 10.66 5.82 -4.52
C TYR A 150 11.23 5.69 -3.10
N GLU A 151 10.38 5.90 -2.10
CA GLU A 151 10.78 5.78 -0.69
C GLU A 151 11.17 4.34 -0.33
N THR A 152 10.51 3.34 -0.95
CA THR A 152 10.83 1.92 -0.75
C THR A 152 12.30 1.60 -1.03
N THR A 153 12.99 2.34 -1.89
CA THR A 153 14.42 2.14 -2.17
C THR A 153 15.31 2.44 -0.96
N ASN A 154 14.84 3.28 -0.05
CA ASN A 154 15.55 3.65 1.18
C ASN A 154 15.01 2.90 2.42
N CYS A 155 14.10 1.96 2.23
CA CYS A 155 13.49 1.20 3.32
C CYS A 155 13.94 -0.26 3.29
N TYR A 156 14.20 -0.82 4.46
CA TYR A 156 14.42 -2.25 4.64
C TYR A 156 13.19 -2.83 5.32
N ILE A 157 12.39 -3.59 4.56
CA ILE A 157 11.04 -4.01 4.96
C ILE A 157 11.04 -5.51 5.28
N ALA A 158 10.73 -5.88 6.52
CA ALA A 158 10.53 -7.26 6.94
C ALA A 158 9.22 -7.80 6.38
N LEU A 159 9.19 -9.08 6.01
CA LEU A 159 8.00 -9.75 5.48
C LEU A 159 7.03 -10.15 6.59
N THR A 160 7.56 -10.61 7.71
CA THR A 160 6.80 -11.08 8.88
C THR A 160 7.39 -10.48 10.15
N PRO A 161 6.60 -10.36 11.22
CA PRO A 161 7.10 -9.86 12.50
C PRO A 161 8.29 -10.68 13.06
N ASP A 162 8.29 -11.99 12.82
CA ASP A 162 9.35 -12.89 13.32
C ASP A 162 10.70 -12.69 12.60
N ALA A 163 10.68 -12.11 11.41
CA ALA A 163 11.87 -11.86 10.62
C ALA A 163 12.50 -10.48 10.90
N ILE A 164 11.98 -9.73 11.88
CA ILE A 164 12.46 -8.38 12.16
C ILE A 164 13.84 -8.44 12.84
N THR A 165 14.77 -7.65 12.30
CA THR A 165 16.10 -7.37 12.87
C THR A 165 16.24 -5.89 13.18
N VAL A 166 17.34 -5.50 13.82
CA VAL A 166 17.63 -4.10 14.14
C VAL A 166 17.78 -3.21 12.89
N GLU A 167 18.16 -3.81 11.77
CA GLU A 167 18.36 -3.10 10.49
C GLU A 167 17.04 -2.77 9.78
N HIS A 168 15.97 -3.49 10.09
CA HIS A 168 14.69 -3.26 9.45
C HIS A 168 14.08 -1.93 9.89
N THR A 169 13.60 -1.16 8.91
CA THR A 169 12.92 0.12 9.12
C THR A 169 11.41 -0.03 9.18
N HIS A 170 10.88 -1.02 8.48
CA HIS A 170 9.45 -1.29 8.37
C HIS A 170 9.17 -2.79 8.36
N CYS A 171 7.89 -3.14 8.54
CA CYS A 171 7.37 -4.49 8.37
C CYS A 171 6.07 -4.45 7.55
N GLU A 172 5.84 -5.48 6.73
CA GLU A 172 4.57 -5.63 6.01
C GLU A 172 3.41 -5.80 6.99
N LEU A 173 2.23 -5.29 6.62
CA LEU A 173 0.99 -5.56 7.37
C LEU A 173 0.67 -7.06 7.38
N HIS A 174 0.77 -7.68 6.21
CA HIS A 174 0.62 -9.12 6.03
C HIS A 174 1.26 -9.52 4.69
N PRO A 175 1.91 -10.70 4.59
CA PRO A 175 2.53 -11.15 3.33
C PRO A 175 1.58 -11.21 2.13
N SER A 176 0.29 -11.48 2.35
CA SER A 176 -0.74 -11.55 1.30
C SER A 176 -1.09 -10.22 0.65
N MET A 177 -0.63 -9.08 1.21
CA MET A 177 -0.90 -7.75 0.65
C MET A 177 -0.22 -7.49 -0.70
N ILE A 178 0.55 -8.45 -1.21
CA ILE A 178 1.10 -8.44 -2.57
C ILE A 178 0.07 -8.79 -3.64
N PHE A 179 -1.09 -9.35 -3.26
CA PHE A 179 -2.15 -9.73 -4.17
C PHE A 179 -3.19 -8.62 -4.32
N GLY A 180 -3.85 -8.60 -5.48
CA GLY A 180 -5.04 -7.79 -5.72
C GLY A 180 -6.31 -8.45 -5.18
N THR A 181 -7.45 -7.81 -5.38
CA THR A 181 -8.76 -8.27 -4.87
C THR A 181 -9.16 -9.64 -5.39
N LEU A 182 -9.01 -9.90 -6.70
CA LEU A 182 -9.41 -11.17 -7.30
C LEU A 182 -8.53 -12.34 -6.86
N VAL A 183 -7.23 -12.15 -6.85
CA VAL A 183 -6.30 -13.21 -6.41
C VAL A 183 -6.46 -13.49 -4.92
N SER A 184 -6.68 -12.47 -4.10
CA SER A 184 -6.89 -12.64 -2.66
C SER A 184 -8.23 -13.28 -2.31
N SER A 185 -9.19 -13.33 -3.24
CA SER A 185 -10.44 -14.09 -3.10
C SER A 185 -10.28 -15.58 -3.42
N SER A 186 -9.21 -15.97 -4.09
CA SER A 186 -8.91 -17.38 -4.39
C SER A 186 -8.35 -18.10 -3.18
N PRO A 187 -8.92 -19.25 -2.77
CA PRO A 187 -8.39 -20.02 -1.65
C PRO A 187 -6.97 -20.51 -1.92
N PHE A 188 -6.10 -20.43 -0.90
CA PHE A 188 -4.72 -20.93 -0.94
C PHE A 188 -3.90 -20.42 -2.14
N ALA A 189 -4.03 -19.15 -2.48
CA ALA A 189 -3.31 -18.53 -3.59
C ALA A 189 -1.77 -18.63 -3.45
N ASP A 190 -1.27 -18.67 -2.21
CA ASP A 190 0.13 -18.86 -1.86
C ASP A 190 0.65 -20.28 -2.12
N MET A 191 -0.24 -21.28 -2.10
CA MET A 191 0.09 -22.69 -2.34
C MET A 191 -0.09 -23.11 -3.81
N ASN A 192 -0.75 -22.29 -4.62
CA ASN A 192 -0.97 -22.55 -6.02
C ASN A 192 0.19 -22.02 -6.90
N PRO A 193 0.48 -22.64 -8.05
CA PRO A 193 1.39 -22.05 -9.02
C PRO A 193 0.92 -20.65 -9.45
N GLY A 194 1.85 -19.71 -9.57
CA GLY A 194 1.55 -18.31 -9.96
C GLY A 194 0.74 -18.19 -11.26
N PRO A 195 1.10 -18.91 -12.36
CA PRO A 195 0.32 -18.87 -13.59
C PRO A 195 -1.14 -19.30 -13.42
N ARG A 196 -1.42 -20.28 -12.55
CA ARG A 196 -2.79 -20.73 -12.29
C ARG A 196 -3.63 -19.69 -11.54
N ASN A 197 -3.02 -18.95 -10.63
CA ASN A 197 -3.68 -17.80 -9.99
C ASN A 197 -3.99 -16.70 -11.03
N THR A 198 -3.11 -16.48 -11.99
CA THR A 198 -3.35 -15.53 -13.10
C THR A 198 -4.53 -15.97 -13.97
N TYR A 199 -4.61 -17.24 -14.34
CA TYR A 199 -5.76 -17.78 -15.10
C TYR A 199 -7.05 -17.65 -14.31
N GLN A 200 -7.04 -17.97 -13.02
CA GLN A 200 -8.23 -17.83 -12.19
C GLN A 200 -8.68 -16.37 -12.09
N ALA A 201 -7.75 -15.42 -11.94
CA ALA A 201 -8.07 -13.99 -11.92
C ALA A 201 -8.69 -13.53 -13.25
N ALA A 202 -8.22 -14.04 -14.38
CA ALA A 202 -8.83 -13.78 -15.70
C ALA A 202 -10.23 -14.36 -15.82
N MET A 203 -10.41 -15.64 -15.44
CA MET A 203 -11.70 -16.34 -15.51
C MET A 203 -12.74 -15.77 -14.55
N GLY A 204 -12.33 -15.31 -13.38
CA GLY A 204 -13.23 -14.67 -12.41
C GLY A 204 -13.93 -13.43 -12.97
N LYS A 205 -13.30 -12.71 -13.90
CA LYS A 205 -13.90 -11.55 -14.60
C LYS A 205 -14.91 -11.94 -15.66
N GLN A 206 -14.89 -13.19 -16.12
CA GLN A 206 -15.76 -13.74 -17.16
C GLN A 206 -16.94 -14.54 -16.57
N ALA A 207 -17.00 -14.70 -15.25
CA ALA A 207 -18.08 -15.38 -14.58
C ALA A 207 -19.40 -14.63 -14.79
N MET A 208 -20.42 -15.34 -15.27
CA MET A 208 -21.78 -14.77 -15.44
C MET A 208 -22.55 -14.85 -14.14
N GLY A 209 -23.31 -13.78 -13.86
CA GLY A 209 -24.17 -13.73 -12.69
C GLY A 209 -24.71 -12.32 -12.47
N ILE A 210 -25.59 -12.20 -11.50
CA ILE A 210 -26.11 -10.92 -11.04
C ILE A 210 -26.11 -10.91 -9.51
N TYR A 211 -25.90 -9.74 -8.92
CA TYR A 211 -25.95 -9.58 -7.47
C TYR A 211 -27.39 -9.76 -6.96
N ALA A 212 -27.62 -10.81 -6.19
CA ALA A 212 -28.96 -11.13 -5.69
C ALA A 212 -29.53 -10.03 -4.78
N SER A 213 -28.67 -9.34 -4.02
CA SER A 213 -29.06 -8.28 -3.09
C SER A 213 -29.41 -6.94 -3.76
N THR A 214 -28.85 -6.66 -4.93
CA THR A 214 -28.97 -5.35 -5.59
C THR A 214 -29.52 -5.39 -7.00
N TYR A 215 -29.92 -6.55 -7.52
CA TYR A 215 -30.34 -6.71 -8.91
C TYR A 215 -31.49 -5.77 -9.33
N GLN A 216 -32.40 -5.47 -8.42
CA GLN A 216 -33.53 -4.55 -8.68
C GLN A 216 -33.12 -3.10 -8.93
N LYS A 217 -31.91 -2.71 -8.48
CA LYS A 217 -31.36 -1.35 -8.62
C LYS A 217 -30.38 -1.23 -9.80
N ARG A 218 -30.16 -2.31 -10.55
CA ARG A 218 -29.22 -2.35 -11.67
C ARG A 218 -29.96 -2.14 -13.00
N PHE A 219 -29.27 -1.53 -13.95
CA PHE A 219 -29.75 -1.31 -15.34
C PHE A 219 -29.12 -2.30 -16.32
N ASP A 220 -28.98 -3.56 -15.93
CA ASP A 220 -28.43 -4.59 -16.81
C ASP A 220 -29.47 -4.99 -17.86
N SER A 221 -29.04 -5.18 -19.11
CA SER A 221 -29.92 -5.60 -20.20
C SER A 221 -30.37 -7.06 -20.06
N SER A 222 -29.48 -7.91 -19.51
CA SER A 222 -29.77 -9.31 -19.20
C SER A 222 -28.86 -9.78 -18.06
N GLY A 223 -29.30 -10.80 -17.34
CA GLY A 223 -28.50 -11.42 -16.27
C GLY A 223 -29.05 -12.79 -15.91
N ASN A 224 -28.23 -13.57 -15.21
CA ASN A 224 -28.62 -14.89 -14.72
C ASN A 224 -28.57 -14.89 -13.19
N ILE A 225 -29.65 -15.30 -12.56
CA ILE A 225 -29.76 -15.44 -11.11
C ILE A 225 -29.87 -16.93 -10.79
N LEU A 226 -29.05 -17.40 -9.84
CA LEU A 226 -29.14 -18.78 -9.37
C LEU A 226 -30.48 -18.97 -8.63
N THR A 227 -31.20 -20.04 -8.97
CA THR A 227 -32.45 -20.39 -8.30
C THR A 227 -32.23 -20.73 -6.82
N TYR A 228 -31.12 -21.43 -6.55
CA TYR A 228 -30.71 -21.79 -5.19
C TYR A 228 -29.28 -21.31 -4.96
N CYS A 229 -29.16 -20.14 -4.34
CA CYS A 229 -27.85 -19.56 -3.99
C CYS A 229 -27.23 -20.33 -2.82
N GLN A 230 -25.96 -20.66 -2.92
CA GLN A 230 -25.20 -21.32 -1.86
C GLN A 230 -23.92 -20.57 -1.60
N LYS A 231 -23.51 -20.49 -0.34
CA LYS A 231 -22.18 -19.99 0.02
C LYS A 231 -21.12 -20.99 -0.41
N PRO A 232 -19.95 -20.53 -0.93
CA PRO A 232 -18.82 -21.41 -1.18
C PRO A 232 -18.38 -22.12 0.09
N LEU A 233 -18.00 -23.41 -0.02
CA LEU A 233 -17.49 -24.19 1.12
C LEU A 233 -16.15 -23.63 1.64
N VAL A 234 -15.32 -23.11 0.74
CA VAL A 234 -14.02 -22.54 1.06
C VAL A 234 -14.02 -21.07 0.64
N THR A 235 -13.72 -20.19 1.57
CA THR A 235 -13.65 -18.74 1.35
C THR A 235 -12.38 -18.18 1.97
N THR A 236 -12.00 -16.97 1.57
CA THR A 236 -10.90 -16.24 2.18
C THR A 236 -11.42 -15.13 3.08
N LYS A 237 -10.60 -14.69 4.03
CA LYS A 237 -10.93 -13.52 4.87
C LYS A 237 -11.12 -12.26 4.02
N SER A 238 -10.33 -12.12 2.95
CA SER A 238 -10.46 -11.00 2.01
C SER A 238 -11.82 -11.03 1.28
N ALA A 239 -12.27 -12.20 0.83
CA ALA A 239 -13.58 -12.35 0.20
C ALA A 239 -14.73 -12.02 1.16
N GLN A 240 -14.62 -12.43 2.43
CA GLN A 240 -15.59 -12.08 3.47
C GLN A 240 -15.62 -10.57 3.73
N ALA A 241 -14.45 -9.94 3.88
CA ALA A 241 -14.34 -8.49 4.11
C ALA A 241 -14.88 -7.66 2.93
N LEU A 242 -14.83 -8.19 1.70
CA LEU A 242 -15.38 -7.58 0.51
C LEU A 242 -16.88 -7.85 0.30
N GLY A 243 -17.52 -8.60 1.21
CA GLY A 243 -18.94 -8.93 1.10
C GLY A 243 -19.28 -9.90 -0.04
N GLN A 244 -18.31 -10.67 -0.54
CA GLN A 244 -18.55 -11.59 -1.67
C GLN A 244 -19.41 -12.81 -1.31
N ASN A 245 -19.70 -13.01 -0.03
CA ASN A 245 -20.42 -14.19 0.47
C ASN A 245 -21.70 -13.84 1.25
N GLU A 246 -22.17 -12.63 1.14
CA GLU A 246 -23.42 -12.16 1.74
C GLU A 246 -24.66 -12.38 0.86
#